data_4355f676644620e60878e6edf568a6ca
#
_entry.id   4355f676644620e60878e6edf568a6ca
#
_cell.length_a   1.000
_cell.length_b   1.000
_cell.length_c   1.000
_cell.angle_alpha   90.00
_cell.angle_beta   90.00
_cell.angle_gamma   90.00
#
_symmetry.space_group_name_H-M   'P 1'
#
loop_
_entity.id
_entity.type
_entity.pdbx_description
1 polymer ?
#
loop_
_entity_poly.entity_id
_entity_poly.type
_entity_poly.pdbx_seq_one_letter_code
_entity_poly.pdbx_strand_id
1 'polypeptide(L)'
;MSARQAIRSRVELTPLSTTSWRVCDDRRDEGDMRRVVGYLQQVDDEFEMLWMRPRPGAVYRYPTMEAAIGALSARLELTSHAY
;
A
#
# COMPACT_ATOMS: atom_id res chain seq x y z
N MET A 1 0.93 20.42 7.21
CA MET A 1 0.05 19.27 7.11
C MET A 1 0.73 18.12 6.39
N SER A 2 0.59 16.93 6.90
CA SER A 2 1.24 15.76 6.29
C SER A 2 0.47 15.27 5.07
N ALA A 3 1.19 14.96 3.99
CA ALA A 3 0.61 14.33 2.82
C ALA A 3 0.39 12.83 3.03
N ARG A 4 0.98 12.30 4.09
CA ARG A 4 0.86 10.88 4.40
C ARG A 4 -0.32 10.63 5.33
N GLN A 5 -0.92 9.47 5.17
CA GLN A 5 -2.11 9.09 5.91
C GLN A 5 -1.97 7.67 6.41
N ALA A 6 -2.05 7.49 7.71
CA ALA A 6 -2.07 6.15 8.31
C ALA A 6 -3.52 5.68 8.33
N ILE A 7 -3.90 4.83 7.40
CA ILE A 7 -5.26 4.32 7.27
C ILE A 7 -5.49 3.15 8.23
N ARG A 8 -4.50 2.30 8.34
CA ARG A 8 -4.51 1.17 9.25
C ARG A 8 -3.13 1.07 9.87
N SER A 9 -3.00 0.23 10.89
CA SER A 9 -1.80 0.20 11.73
C SER A 9 -0.51 -0.13 10.99
N ARG A 10 -0.55 -0.56 9.74
CA ARG A 10 0.67 -0.88 9.01
C ARG A 10 0.72 -0.25 7.64
N VAL A 11 -0.38 0.31 7.21
CA VAL A 11 -0.51 0.85 5.87
C VAL A 11 -0.47 2.37 5.93
N GLU A 12 0.44 2.94 5.18
CA GLU A 12 0.56 4.38 5.04
C GLU A 12 0.48 4.72 3.56
N LEU A 13 -0.42 5.61 3.22
CA LEU A 13 -0.60 6.06 1.84
C LEU A 13 -0.06 7.46 1.66
N THR A 14 0.77 7.64 0.65
CA THR A 14 1.28 8.96 0.28
C THR A 14 0.71 9.31 -1.09
N PRO A 15 -0.13 10.33 -1.18
CA PRO A 15 -0.70 10.71 -2.47
C PRO A 15 0.38 11.14 -3.46
N LEU A 16 0.29 10.61 -4.68
CA LEU A 16 1.15 11.02 -5.80
C LEU A 16 0.37 11.87 -6.78
N SER A 17 -0.94 11.64 -6.83
CA SER A 17 -1.88 12.42 -7.63
C SER A 17 -3.24 12.27 -6.97
N THR A 18 -4.29 12.76 -7.61
CA THR A 18 -5.65 12.58 -7.08
C THR A 18 -6.13 11.15 -7.22
N THR A 19 -5.45 10.33 -8.03
CA THR A 19 -5.87 8.97 -8.33
C THR A 19 -4.79 7.92 -8.09
N SER A 20 -3.69 8.29 -7.46
CA SER A 20 -2.63 7.33 -7.19
C SER A 20 -1.91 7.61 -5.88
N TRP A 21 -1.41 6.55 -5.27
CA TRP A 21 -0.77 6.60 -3.96
C TRP A 21 0.43 5.67 -3.93
N ARG A 22 1.46 6.10 -3.21
CA ARG A 22 2.54 5.21 -2.83
C ARG A 22 2.12 4.53 -1.54
N VAL A 23 2.30 3.21 -1.48
CA VAL A 23 1.91 2.41 -0.33
C VAL A 23 3.15 2.02 0.45
N CYS A 24 3.16 2.37 1.72
CA CYS A 24 4.30 2.12 2.59
C CYS A 24 3.90 1.30 3.81
N ASP A 25 4.90 0.59 4.34
CA ASP A 25 4.78 -0.11 5.61
C ASP A 25 5.27 0.85 6.69
N ASP A 26 4.38 1.30 7.56
CA ASP A 26 4.70 2.32 8.56
C ASP A 26 5.61 1.82 9.68
N ARG A 27 5.87 0.52 9.74
CA ARG A 27 6.80 -0.05 10.72
C ARG A 27 8.26 0.18 10.35
N ARG A 28 8.53 0.55 9.10
CA ARG A 28 9.89 0.73 8.62
C ARG A 28 10.28 2.19 8.68
N ASP A 29 11.55 2.44 8.91
CA ASP A 29 12.08 3.80 8.94
C ASP A 29 11.97 4.46 7.57
N GLU A 30 11.85 5.77 7.55
CA GLU A 30 11.68 6.51 6.31
C GLU A 30 12.80 6.32 5.32
N GLY A 31 14.01 6.09 5.80
CA GLY A 31 15.16 5.85 4.93
C GLY A 31 15.29 4.42 4.45
N ASP A 32 14.43 3.52 4.91
CA ASP A 32 14.50 2.11 4.54
C ASP A 32 13.81 1.90 3.20
N MET A 33 14.55 1.38 2.22
CA MET A 33 14.01 1.12 0.89
C MET A 33 12.85 0.13 0.92
N ARG A 34 12.81 -0.74 1.93
CA ARG A 34 11.75 -1.73 2.08
C ARG A 34 10.46 -1.12 2.60
N ARG A 35 10.47 0.16 2.96
CA ARG A 35 9.29 0.85 3.42
C ARG A 35 8.22 0.90 2.33
N VAL A 36 8.62 1.10 1.08
CA VAL A 36 7.68 1.14 -0.05
C VAL A 36 7.32 -0.29 -0.44
N VAL A 37 6.05 -0.65 -0.32
CA VAL A 37 5.58 -1.98 -0.69
C VAL A 37 4.90 -1.99 -2.05
N GLY A 38 4.51 -0.84 -2.56
CA GLY A 38 3.93 -0.77 -3.89
C GLY A 38 3.21 0.53 -4.16
N TYR A 39 2.36 0.48 -5.17
CA TYR A 39 1.63 1.66 -5.65
C TYR A 39 0.18 1.29 -5.89
N LEU A 40 -0.72 2.15 -5.45
CA LEU A 40 -2.15 1.96 -5.60
C LEU A 40 -2.67 3.03 -6.56
N GLN A 41 -3.51 2.64 -7.49
CA GLN A 41 -4.02 3.53 -8.52
C GLN A 41 -5.49 3.27 -8.77
N GLN A 42 -6.26 4.34 -8.88
CA GLN A 42 -7.65 4.22 -9.27
C GLN A 42 -7.72 4.08 -10.80
N VAL A 43 -8.39 3.02 -11.25
CA VAL A 43 -8.59 2.74 -12.67
C VAL A 43 -10.07 2.53 -12.86
N ASP A 44 -10.70 3.46 -13.56
CA ASP A 44 -12.17 3.50 -13.69
C ASP A 44 -12.78 3.57 -12.30
N ASP A 45 -13.63 2.63 -11.94
CA ASP A 45 -14.27 2.60 -10.62
C ASP A 45 -13.60 1.64 -9.66
N GLU A 46 -12.43 1.11 -10.03
CA GLU A 46 -11.73 0.12 -9.22
C GLU A 46 -10.37 0.63 -8.81
N PHE A 47 -9.71 -0.13 -7.94
CA PHE A 47 -8.37 0.20 -7.46
C PHE A 47 -7.42 -0.92 -7.80
N GLU A 48 -6.29 -0.57 -8.38
CA GLU A 48 -5.29 -1.53 -8.83
C GLU A 48 -4.03 -1.34 -7.98
N MET A 49 -3.59 -2.41 -7.36
CA MET A 49 -2.38 -2.40 -6.53
C MET A 49 -1.27 -3.11 -7.27
N LEU A 50 -0.19 -2.38 -7.51
CA LEU A 50 1.05 -2.95 -8.04
C LEU A 50 1.98 -3.19 -6.86
N TRP A 51 2.22 -4.46 -6.56
CA TRP A 51 3.11 -4.86 -5.49
C TRP A 51 4.56 -4.83 -5.96
N MET A 52 5.41 -4.22 -5.16
CA MET A 52 6.84 -4.22 -5.41
C MET A 52 7.57 -5.18 -4.49
N ARG A 53 6.91 -5.59 -3.41
CA ARG A 53 7.45 -6.54 -2.45
C ARG A 53 6.42 -7.60 -2.13
N PRO A 54 6.86 -8.84 -1.85
CA PRO A 54 8.25 -9.32 -1.87
C PRO A 54 8.83 -9.46 -3.27
N ARG A 55 7.99 -9.43 -4.29
CA ARG A 55 8.42 -9.49 -5.69
C ARG A 55 7.74 -8.41 -6.49
N PRO A 56 8.49 -7.67 -7.33
CA PRO A 56 7.86 -6.66 -8.16
C PRO A 56 7.00 -7.29 -9.25
N GLY A 57 5.93 -6.59 -9.60
CA GLY A 57 5.10 -6.93 -10.75
C GLY A 57 3.78 -7.63 -10.46
N ALA A 58 3.52 -8.03 -9.22
CA ALA A 58 2.22 -8.62 -8.90
C ALA A 58 1.16 -7.52 -8.86
N VAL A 59 0.06 -7.72 -9.59
CA VAL A 59 -1.01 -6.74 -9.72
C VAL A 59 -2.33 -7.37 -9.28
N TYR A 60 -3.05 -6.66 -8.41
CA TYR A 60 -4.37 -7.09 -7.95
C TYR A 60 -5.35 -5.93 -8.06
N ARG A 61 -6.61 -6.26 -8.33
CA ARG A 61 -7.68 -5.26 -8.40
C ARG A 61 -8.66 -5.45 -7.27
N TYR A 62 -9.18 -4.32 -6.80
CA TYR A 62 -10.16 -4.30 -5.71
C TYR A 62 -11.30 -3.37 -6.09
N PRO A 63 -12.54 -3.72 -5.73
CA PRO A 63 -13.69 -2.91 -6.14
C PRO A 63 -13.78 -1.56 -5.41
N THR A 64 -13.18 -1.45 -4.22
CA THR A 64 -13.23 -0.23 -3.43
C THR A 64 -11.89 0.05 -2.78
N MET A 65 -11.68 1.29 -2.39
CA MET A 65 -10.49 1.68 -1.62
C MET A 65 -10.43 0.90 -0.29
N GLU A 66 -11.57 0.72 0.34
CA GLU A 66 -11.64 0.00 1.61
C GLU A 66 -11.21 -1.46 1.46
N ALA A 67 -11.66 -2.12 0.40
CA ALA A 67 -11.26 -3.48 0.11
C ALA A 67 -9.74 -3.56 -0.15
N ALA A 68 -9.21 -2.61 -0.88
CA ALA A 68 -7.78 -2.55 -1.15
C ALA A 68 -6.98 -2.40 0.14
N ILE A 69 -7.36 -1.45 0.98
CA ILE A 69 -6.66 -1.20 2.24
C ILE A 69 -6.75 -2.42 3.16
N GLY A 70 -7.89 -3.07 3.22
CA GLY A 70 -8.05 -4.28 4.01
C GLY A 70 -7.11 -5.39 3.57
N ALA A 71 -6.99 -5.58 2.26
CA ALA A 71 -6.09 -6.59 1.69
C ALA A 71 -4.62 -6.23 1.95
N LEU A 72 -4.27 -4.96 1.81
CA LEU A 72 -2.92 -4.47 2.08
C LEU A 72 -2.54 -4.71 3.54
N SER A 73 -3.44 -4.36 4.44
CA SER A 73 -3.21 -4.50 5.86
C SER A 73 -3.01 -5.96 6.25
N ALA A 74 -3.86 -6.84 5.73
CA ALA A 74 -3.76 -8.28 5.99
C ALA A 74 -2.44 -8.83 5.48
N ARG A 75 -2.01 -8.40 4.29
CA ARG A 75 -0.76 -8.86 3.69
C ARG A 75 0.45 -8.45 4.51
N LEU A 76 0.45 -7.21 4.99
CA LEU A 76 1.55 -6.71 5.80
C LEU A 76 1.61 -7.40 7.16
N GLU A 77 0.48 -7.78 7.72
CA GLU A 77 0.46 -8.53 8.97
C GLU A 77 1.01 -9.93 8.79
N LEU A 78 0.68 -10.59 7.69
CA LEU A 78 1.24 -11.90 7.39
C LEU A 78 2.75 -11.83 7.24
N THR A 79 3.24 -10.81 6.56
CA THR A 79 4.67 -10.58 6.40
C THR A 79 5.33 -10.38 7.75
N SER A 80 4.66 -9.68 8.65
CA SER A 80 5.15 -9.46 10.00
C SER A 80 5.35 -10.78 10.75
N HIS A 81 4.47 -11.74 10.55
CA HIS A 81 4.56 -13.02 11.22
C HIS A 81 5.63 -13.95 10.64
N ALA A 82 6.15 -13.60 9.49
CA ALA A 82 7.18 -14.41 8.82
C ALA A 82 8.57 -14.22 9.44
N TYR A 83 8.71 -13.30 10.35
CA TYR A 83 10.00 -13.05 10.99
C TYR A 83 10.14 -13.81 12.31
#